data_ed05edb04b0094c7bcabc9fa68ee3eaa
#
_entry.id   ed05edb04b0094c7bcabc9fa68ee3eaa
#
_cell.length_a   1.000
_cell.length_b   1.000
_cell.length_c   1.000
_cell.angle_alpha   90.00
_cell.angle_beta   90.00
_cell.angle_gamma   90.00
#
_symmetry.space_group_name_H-M   'P 1'
#
loop_
_entity.id
_entity.type
_entity.pdbx_description
1 polymer ?
#
loop_
_entity_poly.entity_id
_entity_poly.type
_entity_poly.pdbx_seq_one_letter_code
_entity_poly.pdbx_strand_id
1 'polypeptide(L)'
;VSLLVNMAQSRQEAKIVYQRIAGVAQKFLSVIVYDAGYILRDDHVVEAVKQREPVVLAYPRCQASHCFMALAGKWNRSAEVAAEQDGFFKKVVNWFF
;
A
#
# COMPACT_ATOMS: atom_id res chain seq x y z
N VAL A 1 11.32 2.40 -6.29
CA VAL A 1 9.90 2.64 -6.58
C VAL A 1 9.08 1.49 -6.03
N SER A 2 7.99 1.81 -5.34
CA SER A 2 7.06 0.82 -4.80
C SER A 2 5.71 0.94 -5.50
N LEU A 3 5.08 -0.20 -5.77
CA LEU A 3 3.79 -0.26 -6.44
C LEU A 3 2.72 -0.81 -5.50
N LEU A 4 1.64 -0.05 -5.35
CA LEU A 4 0.45 -0.48 -4.64
C LEU A 4 -0.66 -0.72 -5.65
N VAL A 5 -1.24 -1.92 -5.64
CA VAL A 5 -2.38 -2.25 -6.51
C VAL A 5 -3.68 -1.92 -5.77
N ASN A 6 -4.45 -1.00 -6.33
CA ASN A 6 -5.72 -0.59 -5.76
C ASN A 6 -6.89 -1.27 -6.47
N MET A 7 -8.01 -1.40 -5.78
CA MET A 7 -9.25 -1.98 -6.32
C MET A 7 -9.07 -3.37 -6.90
N ALA A 8 -8.19 -4.17 -6.31
CA ALA A 8 -7.97 -5.54 -6.75
C ALA A 8 -9.15 -6.43 -6.35
N GLN A 9 -9.55 -7.32 -7.25
CA GLN A 9 -10.64 -8.26 -6.97
C GLN A 9 -10.19 -9.40 -6.08
N SER A 10 -8.89 -9.72 -6.13
CA SER A 10 -8.31 -10.76 -5.29
C SER A 10 -6.82 -10.48 -5.08
N ARG A 11 -6.25 -11.18 -4.11
CA ARG A 11 -4.81 -11.16 -3.89
C ARG A 11 -4.05 -11.66 -5.13
N GLN A 12 -4.56 -12.67 -5.79
CA GLN A 12 -3.93 -13.27 -6.96
C GLN A 12 -3.93 -12.29 -8.14
N GLU A 13 -5.03 -11.58 -8.37
CA GLU A 13 -5.09 -10.54 -9.39
C GLU A 13 -4.08 -9.45 -9.13
N ALA A 14 -3.98 -8.97 -7.88
CA ALA A 14 -3.02 -7.95 -7.50
C ALA A 14 -1.58 -8.40 -7.80
N LYS A 15 -1.26 -9.65 -7.52
CA LYS A 15 0.06 -10.23 -7.77
C LYS A 15 0.39 -10.26 -9.27
N ILE A 16 -0.58 -10.65 -10.09
CA ILE A 16 -0.42 -10.68 -11.54
C ILE A 16 -0.18 -9.27 -12.09
N VAL A 17 -0.96 -8.30 -11.66
CA VAL A 17 -0.81 -6.90 -12.07
C VAL A 17 0.57 -6.37 -11.68
N TYR A 18 0.99 -6.61 -10.45
CA TYR A 18 2.31 -6.22 -9.98
C TYR A 18 3.43 -6.81 -10.86
N GLN A 19 3.38 -8.11 -11.12
CA GLN A 19 4.40 -8.81 -11.90
C GLN A 19 4.50 -8.26 -13.33
N ARG A 20 3.38 -7.95 -13.95
CA ARG A 20 3.35 -7.39 -15.31
C ARG A 20 3.97 -6.00 -15.35
N ILE A 21 3.59 -5.13 -14.42
CA ILE A 21 4.11 -3.76 -14.38
C ILE A 21 5.59 -3.76 -14.02
N ALA A 22 5.98 -4.55 -13.02
CA ALA A 22 7.38 -4.65 -12.59
C ALA A 22 8.27 -5.18 -13.72
N GLY A 23 7.79 -6.17 -14.48
CA GLY A 23 8.52 -6.73 -15.61
C GLY A 23 8.74 -5.72 -16.73
N VAL A 24 7.71 -4.96 -17.08
CA VAL A 24 7.79 -3.91 -18.11
C VAL A 24 8.71 -2.78 -17.65
N ALA A 25 8.61 -2.35 -16.41
CA ALA A 25 9.46 -1.29 -15.88
C ALA A 25 10.94 -1.70 -15.90
N GLN A 26 11.25 -2.92 -15.51
CA GLN A 26 12.62 -3.41 -15.54
C GLN A 26 13.17 -3.52 -16.97
N LYS A 27 12.35 -4.05 -17.88
CA LYS A 27 12.76 -4.30 -19.26
C LYS A 27 12.98 -3.00 -20.05
N PHE A 28 12.07 -2.04 -19.91
CA PHE A 28 12.09 -0.82 -20.75
C PHE A 28 12.69 0.41 -20.05
N LEU A 29 12.61 0.49 -18.73
CA LEU A 29 13.05 1.65 -17.97
C LEU A 29 14.24 1.35 -17.06
N SER A 30 14.65 0.09 -16.95
CA SER A 30 15.69 -0.36 -16.02
C SER A 30 15.42 0.05 -14.57
N VAL A 31 14.14 0.06 -14.18
CA VAL A 31 13.68 0.43 -12.84
C VAL A 31 13.24 -0.82 -12.09
N ILE A 32 13.69 -0.96 -10.85
CA ILE A 32 13.22 -2.01 -9.96
C ILE A 32 11.98 -1.51 -9.24
N VAL A 33 10.89 -2.29 -9.33
CA VAL A 33 9.62 -1.98 -8.68
C VAL A 33 9.38 -2.99 -7.56
N TYR A 34 9.19 -2.48 -6.35
CA TYR A 34 8.90 -3.30 -5.17
C TYR A 34 7.39 -3.40 -4.95
N ASP A 35 6.97 -4.55 -4.42
CA ASP A 35 5.57 -4.78 -4.09
C ASP A 35 5.24 -4.12 -2.75
N ALA A 36 4.45 -3.06 -2.79
CA ALA A 36 3.99 -2.37 -1.57
C ALA A 36 2.73 -3.00 -0.98
N GLY A 37 2.04 -3.85 -1.74
CA GLY A 37 0.82 -4.49 -1.29
C GLY A 37 -0.37 -4.21 -2.20
N TYR A 38 -1.54 -4.44 -1.69
CA TYR A 38 -2.78 -4.26 -2.46
C TYR A 38 -3.92 -3.84 -1.55
N ILE A 39 -4.93 -3.20 -2.15
CA ILE A 39 -6.20 -2.88 -1.51
C ILE A 39 -7.29 -3.59 -2.31
N LEU A 40 -8.06 -4.43 -1.65
CA LEU A 40 -9.17 -5.13 -2.28
C LEU A 40 -10.30 -4.17 -2.60
N ARG A 41 -10.96 -4.41 -3.73
CA ARG A 41 -12.17 -3.69 -4.09
C ARG A 41 -13.24 -3.97 -3.04
N ASP A 42 -13.88 -2.92 -2.53
CA ASP A 42 -14.85 -3.01 -1.47
C ASP A 42 -15.87 -1.87 -1.60
N ASP A 43 -17.14 -2.22 -1.68
CA ASP A 43 -18.20 -1.22 -1.82
C ASP A 43 -18.32 -0.30 -0.60
N HIS A 44 -17.82 -0.73 0.55
CA HIS A 44 -17.77 0.11 1.75
C HIS A 44 -16.90 1.35 1.55
N VAL A 45 -15.88 1.28 0.68
CA VAL A 45 -15.06 2.45 0.34
C VAL A 45 -15.92 3.52 -0.32
N VAL A 46 -16.79 3.12 -1.25
CA VAL A 46 -17.71 4.03 -1.95
C VAL A 46 -18.66 4.68 -0.95
N GLU A 47 -19.23 3.88 -0.04
CA GLU A 47 -20.14 4.40 1.00
C GLU A 47 -19.42 5.37 1.94
N ALA A 48 -18.19 5.06 2.34
CA ALA A 48 -17.38 5.93 3.18
C ALA A 48 -17.11 7.27 2.49
N VAL A 49 -16.79 7.25 1.20
CA VAL A 49 -16.59 8.46 0.40
C VAL A 49 -17.85 9.32 0.38
N LYS A 50 -19.01 8.71 0.17
CA LYS A 50 -20.30 9.41 0.20
C LYS A 50 -20.58 10.05 1.54
N GLN A 51 -20.20 9.39 2.63
CA GLN A 51 -20.35 9.89 4.00
C GLN A 51 -19.27 10.90 4.40
N ARG A 52 -18.26 11.09 3.55
CA ARG A 52 -17.10 11.95 3.81
C ARG A 52 -16.33 11.52 5.05
N GLU A 53 -16.21 10.20 5.25
CA GLU A 53 -15.45 9.61 6.35
C GLU A 53 -14.39 8.65 5.82
N PRO A 54 -13.22 8.54 6.48
CA PRO A 54 -12.26 7.51 6.13
C PRO A 54 -12.86 6.11 6.32
N VAL A 55 -12.64 5.22 5.37
CA VAL A 55 -13.22 3.86 5.41
C VAL A 55 -12.79 3.09 6.66
N VAL A 56 -11.57 3.27 7.14
CA VAL A 56 -11.06 2.59 8.35
C VAL A 56 -11.80 3.01 9.61
N LEU A 57 -12.40 4.20 9.63
CA LEU A 57 -13.23 4.68 10.74
C LEU A 57 -14.68 4.29 10.57
N ALA A 58 -15.22 4.45 9.36
CA ALA A 58 -16.62 4.15 9.07
C ALA A 58 -16.90 2.64 9.07
N TYR A 59 -16.01 1.85 8.49
CA TYR A 59 -16.17 0.40 8.33
C TYR A 59 -14.87 -0.33 8.70
N PRO A 60 -14.49 -0.36 9.98
CA PRO A 60 -13.18 -0.89 10.39
C PRO A 60 -12.99 -2.39 10.13
N ARG A 61 -14.06 -3.12 9.91
CA ARG A 61 -13.99 -4.59 9.69
C ARG A 61 -14.14 -5.00 8.23
N CYS A 62 -14.29 -4.06 7.30
CA CYS A 62 -14.40 -4.41 5.89
C CYS A 62 -13.05 -4.83 5.31
N GLN A 63 -13.09 -5.48 4.14
CA GLN A 63 -11.88 -5.98 3.49
C GLN A 63 -10.87 -4.88 3.19
N ALA A 64 -11.34 -3.74 2.66
CA ALA A 64 -10.47 -2.62 2.36
C ALA A 64 -9.78 -2.08 3.61
N SER A 65 -10.52 -1.95 4.73
CA SER A 65 -9.94 -1.51 6.00
C SER A 65 -8.84 -2.44 6.49
N HIS A 66 -9.04 -3.74 6.38
CA HIS A 66 -8.01 -4.73 6.73
C HIS A 66 -6.76 -4.56 5.85
N CYS A 67 -6.94 -4.29 4.56
CA CYS A 67 -5.82 -4.04 3.65
C CYS A 67 -5.06 -2.76 4.03
N PHE A 68 -5.77 -1.68 4.34
CA PHE A 68 -5.15 -0.43 4.78
C PHE A 68 -4.38 -0.60 6.08
N MET A 69 -4.93 -1.33 7.04
CA MET A 69 -4.27 -1.57 8.32
C MET A 69 -3.03 -2.44 8.14
N ALA A 70 -3.09 -3.46 7.28
CA ALA A 70 -1.93 -4.29 6.97
C ALA A 70 -0.81 -3.48 6.31
N LEU A 71 -1.18 -2.61 5.37
CA LEU A 71 -0.23 -1.72 4.68
C LEU A 71 0.41 -0.74 5.66
N ALA A 72 -0.38 -0.11 6.51
CA ALA A 72 0.12 0.81 7.53
C ALA A 72 1.08 0.11 8.50
N GLY A 73 0.75 -1.10 8.93
CA GLY A 73 1.61 -1.90 9.80
C GLY A 73 2.93 -2.25 9.14
N LYS A 74 2.91 -2.61 7.87
CA LYS A 74 4.11 -2.93 7.10
C LYS A 74 5.02 -1.70 6.95
N TRP A 75 4.45 -0.54 6.63
CA TRP A 75 5.20 0.70 6.50
C TRP A 75 5.78 1.16 7.84
N ASN A 76 5.01 1.05 8.90
CA ASN A 76 5.45 1.43 10.24
C ASN A 76 6.66 0.59 10.69
N ARG A 77 6.62 -0.73 10.47
CA ARG A 77 7.74 -1.60 10.78
C ARG A 77 8.98 -1.26 9.97
N SER A 78 8.81 -1.00 8.68
CA SER A 78 9.92 -0.62 7.79
C SER A 78 10.53 0.71 8.22
N ALA A 79 9.70 1.68 8.61
CA ALA A 79 10.15 2.98 9.10
C ALA A 79 10.92 2.85 10.42
N GLU A 80 10.45 2.03 11.35
CA GLU A 80 11.13 1.79 12.62
C GLU A 80 12.50 1.15 12.42
N VAL A 81 12.59 0.12 11.59
CA VAL A 81 13.85 -0.55 11.27
C VAL A 81 14.82 0.42 10.61
N ALA A 82 14.35 1.20 9.65
CA ALA A 82 15.17 2.19 8.96
C ALA A 82 15.67 3.28 9.92
N ALA A 83 14.81 3.76 10.82
CA ALA A 83 15.17 4.78 11.80
C ALA A 83 16.23 4.29 12.79
N GLU A 84 16.21 3.02 13.16
CA GLU A 84 17.21 2.41 14.03
C GLU A 84 18.57 2.25 13.36
N GLN A 85 18.57 1.95 12.07
CA GLN A 85 19.79 1.64 11.34
C GLN A 85 20.51 2.86 10.80
N ASP A 86 19.81 3.96 10.48
CA ASP A 86 20.38 5.11 9.82
C ASP A 86 19.60 6.38 10.14
N GLY A 87 20.32 7.40 10.62
CA GLY A 87 19.75 8.72 10.92
C GLY A 87 19.14 9.41 9.70
N PHE A 88 19.61 9.08 8.49
CA PHE A 88 19.02 9.57 7.26
C PHE A 88 17.57 9.11 7.10
N PHE A 89 17.30 7.85 7.33
CA PHE A 89 15.96 7.30 7.28
C PHE A 89 15.05 7.91 8.34
N LYS A 90 15.59 8.22 9.51
CA LYS A 90 14.85 8.92 10.56
C LYS A 90 14.33 10.27 10.05
N LYS A 91 15.16 11.03 9.34
CA LYS A 91 14.75 12.31 8.75
C LYS A 91 13.66 12.12 7.69
N VAL A 92 13.77 11.08 6.85
CA VAL A 92 12.77 10.76 5.83
C VAL A 92 11.45 10.40 6.50
N VAL A 93 11.48 9.57 7.54
CA VAL A 93 10.29 9.20 8.30
C VAL A 93 9.62 10.43 8.92
N ASN A 94 10.38 11.32 9.53
CA ASN A 94 9.84 12.56 10.11
C ASN A 94 9.25 13.48 9.05
N TRP A 95 9.77 13.44 7.84
CA TRP A 95 9.25 14.24 6.73
C TRP A 95 7.90 13.73 6.23
N PHE A 96 7.68 12.41 6.25
CA PHE A 96 6.41 11.79 5.86
C PHE A 96 5.36 11.80 6.97
N PHE A 97 5.77 11.82 8.19
CA PHE A 97 4.91 11.78 9.37
C PHE A 97 5.13 13.01 10.25
#